data_4974ad56588c2b7123b1a0bc7c7b4ea5
#
_entry.id   4974ad56588c2b7123b1a0bc7c7b4ea5
#
_cell.length_a   1.000
_cell.length_b   1.000
_cell.length_c   1.000
_cell.angle_alpha   90.00
_cell.angle_beta   90.00
_cell.angle_gamma   90.00
#
_symmetry.space_group_name_H-M   'P 1'
#
loop_
_entity.id
_entity.type
_entity.pdbx_description
1 polymer ?
#
loop_
_entity_poly.entity_id
_entity_poly.type
_entity_poly.pdbx_seq_one_letter_code
_entity_poly.pdbx_strand_id
1 'polypeptide(L)'
;DSMVQIQKTKSTFEGNLTVVVFPFLKISKKKPEDTAQEIGEYLKQNCSNVVADFNVVKGFLNLCIAPAAWVALLNTINAEAKFGEKPVTENSPLVMIEYSSPNTNKPLHLGHVRNNLLGWSLAQIMEANGNKVIKTNIVNDRGIHICKSMLAWLKWGNGETPETSGKKGDHLIGDYYVAFDKHY
;
A
#
# COMPACT_ATOMS: atom_id res chain seq x y z
N ASP A 1 -14.70 -25.14 7.16
CA ASP A 1 -14.01 -23.84 7.40
C ASP A 1 -14.92 -22.62 7.26
N SER A 2 -16.03 -22.67 6.50
CA SER A 2 -16.96 -21.54 6.32
C SER A 2 -17.76 -21.14 7.57
N MET A 3 -17.80 -21.99 8.59
CA MET A 3 -18.52 -21.73 9.85
C MET A 3 -17.66 -20.98 10.88
N VAL A 4 -16.34 -20.99 10.74
CA VAL A 4 -15.43 -20.35 11.70
C VAL A 4 -15.31 -18.87 11.35
N GLN A 5 -15.85 -18.01 12.23
CA GLN A 5 -15.74 -16.57 12.10
C GLN A 5 -14.92 -16.03 13.27
N ILE A 6 -13.78 -15.41 12.94
CA ILE A 6 -12.87 -14.81 13.92
C ILE A 6 -12.77 -13.32 13.64
N GLN A 7 -12.84 -12.52 14.68
CA GLN A 7 -12.70 -11.07 14.62
C GLN A 7 -11.84 -10.54 15.77
N LYS A 8 -11.35 -9.33 15.67
CA LYS A 8 -10.66 -8.68 16.79
C LYS A 8 -11.63 -8.45 17.95
N THR A 9 -11.23 -8.78 19.18
CA THR A 9 -12.02 -8.51 20.37
C THR A 9 -12.22 -6.99 20.53
N LYS A 10 -13.45 -6.59 20.89
CA LYS A 10 -13.75 -5.18 21.20
C LYS A 10 -12.95 -4.73 22.41
N SER A 11 -12.45 -3.49 22.39
CA SER A 11 -11.62 -2.93 23.47
C SER A 11 -12.26 -2.89 24.86
N THR A 12 -13.59 -3.04 24.94
CA THR A 12 -14.36 -3.11 26.20
C THR A 12 -14.34 -4.49 26.85
N PHE A 13 -13.85 -5.51 26.15
CA PHE A 13 -13.77 -6.87 26.65
C PHE A 13 -12.32 -7.34 26.69
N GLU A 14 -12.04 -8.22 27.65
CA GLU A 14 -10.76 -8.88 27.77
C GLU A 14 -10.62 -9.93 26.65
N GLY A 15 -9.41 -10.05 26.08
CA GLY A 15 -9.11 -10.96 24.98
C GLY A 15 -8.51 -10.28 23.76
N ASN A 16 -7.95 -11.07 22.86
CA ASN A 16 -7.31 -10.62 21.63
C ASN A 16 -8.19 -10.90 20.41
N LEU A 17 -8.75 -12.10 20.34
CA LEU A 17 -9.58 -12.58 19.24
C LEU A 17 -10.93 -13.08 19.76
N THR A 18 -12.00 -12.80 19.02
CA THR A 18 -13.35 -13.26 19.31
C THR A 18 -13.80 -14.25 18.26
N VAL A 19 -14.19 -15.45 18.72
CA VAL A 19 -14.85 -16.45 17.89
C VAL A 19 -16.36 -16.29 18.01
N VAL A 20 -17.06 -16.23 16.87
CA VAL A 20 -18.51 -16.15 16.80
C VAL A 20 -19.06 -17.58 16.85
N VAL A 21 -19.72 -17.95 17.92
CA VAL A 21 -20.17 -19.34 18.12
C VAL A 21 -21.53 -19.68 17.51
N PHE A 22 -22.30 -18.70 17.10
CA PHE A 22 -23.67 -18.91 16.58
C PHE A 22 -23.77 -19.94 15.43
N PRO A 23 -22.83 -20.01 14.47
CA PRO A 23 -22.86 -21.05 13.44
C PRO A 23 -22.78 -22.48 13.98
N PHE A 24 -22.16 -22.66 15.15
CA PHE A 24 -21.96 -23.99 15.76
C PHE A 24 -23.18 -24.51 16.53
N LEU A 25 -24.17 -23.64 16.83
CA LEU A 25 -25.35 -24.04 17.62
C LEU A 25 -26.19 -25.12 16.95
N LYS A 26 -26.17 -25.18 15.62
CA LYS A 26 -26.86 -26.25 14.86
C LYS A 26 -26.27 -27.65 15.16
N ILE A 27 -24.98 -27.69 15.50
CA ILE A 27 -24.23 -28.92 15.78
C ILE A 27 -24.29 -29.21 17.29
N SER A 28 -23.97 -28.22 18.14
CA SER A 28 -23.91 -28.39 19.58
C SER A 28 -25.29 -28.64 20.21
N LYS A 29 -26.35 -28.06 19.61
CA LYS A 29 -27.74 -28.09 20.13
C LYS A 29 -27.85 -27.56 21.58
N LYS A 30 -26.92 -26.66 21.98
CA LYS A 30 -26.82 -26.02 23.29
C LYS A 30 -27.03 -24.52 23.18
N LYS A 31 -27.12 -23.84 24.33
CA LYS A 31 -27.14 -22.38 24.36
C LYS A 31 -25.82 -21.80 23.85
N PRO A 32 -25.82 -20.59 23.33
CA PRO A 32 -24.60 -19.92 22.83
C PRO A 32 -23.47 -19.87 23.86
N GLU A 33 -23.82 -19.53 25.12
CA GLU A 33 -22.88 -19.43 26.22
C GLU A 33 -22.23 -20.79 26.54
N ASP A 34 -23.06 -21.85 26.63
CA ASP A 34 -22.59 -23.21 26.93
C ASP A 34 -21.68 -23.72 25.80
N THR A 35 -22.06 -23.45 24.55
CA THR A 35 -21.25 -23.83 23.39
C THR A 35 -19.92 -23.08 23.39
N ALA A 36 -19.92 -21.77 23.69
CA ALA A 36 -18.71 -20.98 23.79
C ALA A 36 -17.80 -21.46 24.93
N GLN A 37 -18.39 -21.79 26.08
CA GLN A 37 -17.66 -22.31 27.24
C GLN A 37 -16.92 -23.59 26.89
N GLU A 38 -17.62 -24.59 26.33
CA GLU A 38 -17.03 -25.86 25.95
C GLU A 38 -15.90 -25.72 24.93
N ILE A 39 -16.09 -24.87 23.91
CA ILE A 39 -15.04 -24.61 22.93
C ILE A 39 -13.84 -23.94 23.61
N GLY A 40 -14.08 -22.96 24.48
CA GLY A 40 -13.03 -22.26 25.22
C GLY A 40 -12.23 -23.19 26.12
N GLU A 41 -12.90 -24.04 26.87
CA GLU A 41 -12.26 -25.06 27.73
C GLU A 41 -11.41 -26.05 26.92
N TYR A 42 -11.96 -26.52 25.80
CA TYR A 42 -11.22 -27.42 24.91
C TYR A 42 -9.94 -26.76 24.36
N LEU A 43 -10.06 -25.50 23.87
CA LEU A 43 -8.92 -24.77 23.36
C LEU A 43 -7.87 -24.50 24.44
N LYS A 44 -8.28 -24.12 25.65
CA LYS A 44 -7.37 -23.84 26.75
C LYS A 44 -6.63 -25.12 27.18
N GLN A 45 -7.27 -26.29 27.15
CA GLN A 45 -6.66 -27.58 27.53
C GLN A 45 -5.77 -28.14 26.43
N ASN A 46 -6.22 -28.11 25.18
CA ASN A 46 -5.55 -28.81 24.07
C ASN A 46 -4.65 -27.89 23.21
N CYS A 47 -4.79 -26.55 23.31
CA CYS A 47 -4.03 -25.59 22.56
C CYS A 47 -3.40 -24.51 23.47
N SER A 48 -2.93 -24.90 24.66
CA SER A 48 -2.39 -23.98 25.68
C SER A 48 -1.16 -23.20 25.23
N ASN A 49 -0.45 -23.69 24.23
CA ASN A 49 0.64 -22.98 23.57
C ASN A 49 0.18 -21.75 22.74
N VAL A 50 -1.12 -21.71 22.37
CA VAL A 50 -1.71 -20.62 21.59
C VAL A 50 -2.73 -19.84 22.41
N VAL A 51 -3.58 -20.53 23.17
CA VAL A 51 -4.67 -19.95 23.98
C VAL A 51 -4.32 -20.05 25.46
N ALA A 52 -3.99 -18.92 26.08
CA ALA A 52 -3.67 -18.85 27.50
C ALA A 52 -4.92 -18.87 28.37
N ASP A 53 -5.95 -18.14 27.94
CA ASP A 53 -7.22 -18.02 28.66
C ASP A 53 -8.36 -17.61 27.72
N PHE A 54 -9.59 -17.60 28.22
CA PHE A 54 -10.75 -17.14 27.48
C PHE A 54 -11.84 -16.60 28.41
N ASN A 55 -12.74 -15.81 27.85
CA ASN A 55 -13.99 -15.44 28.50
C ASN A 55 -15.15 -15.50 27.51
N VAL A 56 -16.35 -15.66 28.04
CA VAL A 56 -17.60 -15.74 27.27
C VAL A 56 -18.50 -14.56 27.60
N VAL A 57 -18.90 -13.80 26.58
CA VAL A 57 -19.78 -12.65 26.73
C VAL A 57 -20.92 -12.77 25.72
N LYS A 58 -22.13 -13.01 26.16
CA LYS A 58 -23.36 -13.10 25.33
C LYS A 58 -23.17 -14.02 24.09
N GLY A 59 -22.57 -15.19 24.30
CA GLY A 59 -22.34 -16.15 23.22
C GLY A 59 -21.17 -15.81 22.28
N PHE A 60 -20.34 -14.85 22.63
CA PHE A 60 -19.06 -14.57 21.97
C PHE A 60 -17.93 -15.14 22.81
N LEU A 61 -17.09 -15.94 22.19
CA LEU A 61 -15.92 -16.52 22.84
C LEU A 61 -14.69 -15.64 22.56
N ASN A 62 -14.24 -14.93 23.59
CA ASN A 62 -13.06 -14.08 23.52
C ASN A 62 -11.84 -14.87 24.00
N LEU A 63 -10.84 -15.01 23.14
CA LEU A 63 -9.62 -15.75 23.42
C LEU A 63 -8.48 -14.81 23.81
N CYS A 64 -7.77 -15.15 24.88
CA CYS A 64 -6.52 -14.53 25.28
C CYS A 64 -5.37 -15.36 24.71
N ILE A 65 -4.66 -14.80 23.76
CA ILE A 65 -3.54 -15.50 23.08
C ILE A 65 -2.32 -15.52 23.99
N ALA A 66 -1.67 -16.65 24.07
CA ALA A 66 -0.48 -16.85 24.89
C ALA A 66 0.67 -15.93 24.41
N PRO A 67 1.41 -15.25 25.32
CA PRO A 67 2.56 -14.43 24.95
C PRO A 67 3.58 -15.15 24.07
N ALA A 68 3.81 -16.45 24.35
CA ALA A 68 4.73 -17.27 23.55
C ALA A 68 4.29 -17.40 22.08
N ALA A 69 2.99 -17.45 21.81
CA ALA A 69 2.46 -17.49 20.43
C ALA A 69 2.74 -16.19 19.68
N TRP A 70 2.62 -15.04 20.36
CA TRP A 70 2.97 -13.74 19.77
C TRP A 70 4.46 -13.61 19.47
N VAL A 71 5.32 -14.10 20.38
CA VAL A 71 6.78 -14.13 20.17
C VAL A 71 7.13 -15.06 19.00
N ALA A 72 6.51 -16.23 18.92
CA ALA A 72 6.71 -17.14 17.80
C ALA A 72 6.32 -16.53 16.47
N LEU A 73 5.17 -15.86 16.41
CA LEU A 73 4.72 -15.12 15.22
C LEU A 73 5.69 -14.00 14.85
N LEU A 74 6.15 -13.22 15.82
CA LEU A 74 7.13 -12.14 15.59
C LEU A 74 8.44 -12.71 15.01
N ASN A 75 8.92 -13.83 15.54
CA ASN A 75 10.12 -14.48 15.01
C ASN A 75 9.92 -14.96 13.57
N THR A 76 8.74 -15.51 13.24
CA THR A 76 8.40 -15.89 11.86
C THR A 76 8.41 -14.68 10.93
N ILE A 77 7.77 -13.57 11.35
CA ILE A 77 7.77 -12.32 10.58
C ILE A 77 9.19 -11.82 10.36
N ASN A 78 10.01 -11.83 11.40
CA ASN A 78 11.39 -11.32 11.32
C ASN A 78 12.31 -12.21 10.48
N ALA A 79 12.03 -13.51 10.39
CA ALA A 79 12.81 -14.45 9.58
C ALA A 79 12.49 -14.40 8.09
N GLU A 80 11.33 -13.87 7.71
CA GLU A 80 10.86 -13.83 6.33
C GLU A 80 10.83 -12.39 5.80
N ALA A 81 11.84 -12.04 4.96
CA ALA A 81 12.01 -10.69 4.43
C ALA A 81 10.80 -10.19 3.59
N LYS A 82 9.98 -11.11 3.08
CA LYS A 82 8.78 -10.82 2.27
C LYS A 82 7.49 -11.29 2.93
N PHE A 83 7.47 -11.33 4.26
CA PHE A 83 6.29 -11.71 5.01
C PHE A 83 5.07 -10.85 4.62
N GLY A 84 3.99 -11.52 4.24
CA GLY A 84 2.75 -10.86 3.82
C GLY A 84 2.68 -10.49 2.34
N GLU A 85 3.79 -10.59 1.58
CA GLU A 85 3.75 -10.44 0.13
C GLU A 85 3.13 -11.67 -0.55
N LYS A 86 2.42 -11.43 -1.65
CA LYS A 86 1.90 -12.49 -2.52
C LYS A 86 2.90 -12.75 -3.65
N PRO A 87 3.24 -14.01 -3.96
CA PRO A 87 4.13 -14.30 -5.07
C PRO A 87 3.48 -13.94 -6.41
N VAL A 88 4.27 -13.41 -7.32
CA VAL A 88 3.86 -13.23 -8.72
C VAL A 88 3.90 -14.59 -9.41
N THR A 89 2.82 -14.95 -10.11
CA THR A 89 2.65 -16.19 -10.86
C THR A 89 2.41 -15.91 -12.36
N GLU A 90 2.34 -16.94 -13.17
CA GLU A 90 2.00 -16.79 -14.60
C GLU A 90 0.61 -16.17 -14.79
N ASN A 91 -0.35 -16.50 -13.92
CA ASN A 91 -1.72 -16.02 -13.96
C ASN A 91 -1.93 -14.69 -13.22
N SER A 92 -0.87 -14.07 -12.68
CA SER A 92 -0.98 -12.79 -11.99
C SER A 92 -1.45 -11.69 -12.96
N PRO A 93 -2.36 -10.81 -12.51
CA PRO A 93 -2.80 -9.67 -13.29
C PRO A 93 -1.63 -8.78 -13.71
N LEU A 94 -1.69 -8.27 -14.94
CA LEU A 94 -0.75 -7.27 -15.43
C LEU A 94 -1.33 -5.88 -15.16
N VAL A 95 -0.58 -5.06 -14.45
CA VAL A 95 -0.94 -3.67 -14.11
C VAL A 95 0.12 -2.74 -14.70
N MET A 96 -0.31 -1.77 -15.47
CA MET A 96 0.55 -0.70 -15.97
C MET A 96 0.30 0.55 -15.13
N ILE A 97 1.39 1.16 -14.64
CA ILE A 97 1.34 2.37 -13.82
C ILE A 97 2.18 3.45 -14.48
N GLU A 98 1.51 4.49 -14.95
CA GLU A 98 2.17 5.66 -15.51
C GLU A 98 2.44 6.68 -14.41
N TYR A 99 3.68 7.13 -14.31
CA TYR A 99 4.08 8.24 -13.43
C TYR A 99 5.39 8.85 -13.92
N SER A 100 5.83 9.95 -13.32
CA SER A 100 7.05 10.64 -13.73
C SER A 100 6.99 11.18 -15.17
N SER A 101 5.85 11.79 -15.53
CA SER A 101 5.57 12.35 -16.86
C SER A 101 5.48 13.90 -16.84
N PRO A 102 6.50 14.62 -16.35
CA PRO A 102 6.47 16.07 -16.31
C PRO A 102 6.62 16.68 -17.71
N ASN A 103 6.19 17.93 -17.86
CA ASN A 103 6.54 18.72 -19.06
C ASN A 103 8.06 18.92 -19.13
N THR A 104 8.64 18.78 -20.30
CA THR A 104 10.10 18.86 -20.52
C THR A 104 10.66 20.29 -20.53
N ASN A 105 9.79 21.30 -20.55
CA ASN A 105 10.16 22.72 -20.75
C ASN A 105 10.32 23.52 -19.44
N LYS A 106 10.51 22.87 -18.30
CA LYS A 106 10.70 23.54 -17.01
C LYS A 106 11.36 22.64 -15.98
N PRO A 107 12.03 23.21 -14.97
CA PRO A 107 12.62 22.46 -13.87
C PRO A 107 11.57 21.69 -13.06
N LEU A 108 11.99 20.59 -12.47
CA LEU A 108 11.16 19.83 -11.53
C LEU A 108 11.00 20.60 -10.21
N HIS A 109 9.85 20.46 -9.59
CA HIS A 109 9.55 21.00 -8.27
C HIS A 109 8.97 19.92 -7.34
N LEU A 110 8.75 20.25 -6.06
CA LEU A 110 8.27 19.31 -5.05
C LEU A 110 6.98 18.57 -5.45
N GLY A 111 6.10 19.22 -6.23
CA GLY A 111 4.89 18.57 -6.76
C GLY A 111 5.21 17.39 -7.68
N HIS A 112 6.24 17.49 -8.50
CA HIS A 112 6.70 16.38 -9.34
C HIS A 112 7.31 15.25 -8.50
N VAL A 113 8.13 15.59 -7.48
CA VAL A 113 8.69 14.61 -6.56
C VAL A 113 7.58 13.85 -5.84
N ARG A 114 6.55 14.56 -5.35
CA ARG A 114 5.39 13.93 -4.73
C ARG A 114 4.70 12.93 -5.69
N ASN A 115 4.46 13.32 -6.94
CA ASN A 115 3.81 12.43 -7.91
C ASN A 115 4.68 11.21 -8.23
N ASN A 116 6.00 11.39 -8.33
CA ASN A 116 6.93 10.29 -8.52
C ASN A 116 6.89 9.30 -7.37
N LEU A 117 6.91 9.79 -6.14
CA LEU A 117 6.83 8.93 -4.94
C LEU A 117 5.48 8.22 -4.84
N LEU A 118 4.37 8.87 -5.18
CA LEU A 118 3.05 8.25 -5.20
C LEU A 118 2.98 7.10 -6.22
N GLY A 119 3.43 7.35 -7.45
CA GLY A 119 3.45 6.33 -8.51
C GLY A 119 4.36 5.16 -8.16
N TRP A 120 5.55 5.44 -7.63
CA TRP A 120 6.48 4.42 -7.17
C TRP A 120 5.89 3.58 -6.03
N SER A 121 5.31 4.22 -5.00
CA SER A 121 4.70 3.53 -3.87
C SER A 121 3.53 2.65 -4.30
N LEU A 122 2.69 3.15 -5.21
CA LEU A 122 1.59 2.35 -5.76
C LEU A 122 2.12 1.11 -6.50
N ALA A 123 3.18 1.28 -7.30
CA ALA A 123 3.82 0.16 -7.99
C ALA A 123 4.33 -0.90 -7.01
N GLN A 124 5.01 -0.50 -5.93
CA GLN A 124 5.50 -1.41 -4.90
C GLN A 124 4.35 -2.16 -4.19
N ILE A 125 3.27 -1.45 -3.85
CA ILE A 125 2.09 -2.06 -3.23
C ILE A 125 1.45 -3.09 -4.17
N MET A 126 1.32 -2.79 -5.45
CA MET A 126 0.78 -3.72 -6.43
C MET A 126 1.68 -4.94 -6.64
N GLU A 127 3.00 -4.75 -6.72
CA GLU A 127 3.98 -5.86 -6.78
C GLU A 127 3.87 -6.75 -5.54
N ALA A 128 3.84 -6.17 -4.33
CA ALA A 128 3.70 -6.91 -3.08
C ALA A 128 2.36 -7.67 -2.97
N ASN A 129 1.32 -7.22 -3.68
CA ASN A 129 0.05 -7.93 -3.79
C ASN A 129 0.03 -9.01 -4.88
N GLY A 130 1.17 -9.34 -5.49
CA GLY A 130 1.33 -10.41 -6.46
C GLY A 130 0.91 -10.04 -7.87
N ASN A 131 0.86 -8.76 -8.23
CA ASN A 131 0.63 -8.33 -9.60
C ASN A 131 1.95 -8.23 -10.38
N LYS A 132 1.90 -8.46 -11.68
CA LYS A 132 2.95 -8.07 -12.61
C LYS A 132 2.82 -6.58 -12.87
N VAL A 133 3.85 -5.79 -12.59
CA VAL A 133 3.78 -4.34 -12.75
C VAL A 133 4.73 -3.85 -13.83
N ILE A 134 4.19 -3.07 -14.77
CA ILE A 134 4.96 -2.30 -15.75
C ILE A 134 4.92 -0.83 -15.35
N LYS A 135 6.09 -0.27 -15.09
CA LYS A 135 6.26 1.17 -14.81
C LYS A 135 6.53 1.89 -16.11
N THR A 136 5.71 2.88 -16.42
CA THR A 136 5.81 3.66 -17.67
C THR A 136 5.84 5.14 -17.38
N ASN A 137 6.37 5.90 -18.32
CA ASN A 137 6.25 7.36 -18.34
C ASN A 137 6.04 7.85 -19.76
N ILE A 138 5.44 9.02 -19.88
CA ILE A 138 5.26 9.73 -21.13
C ILE A 138 6.24 10.90 -21.16
N VAL A 139 7.04 10.99 -22.21
CA VAL A 139 7.87 12.17 -22.47
C VAL A 139 6.98 13.23 -23.13
N ASN A 140 6.65 14.27 -22.37
CA ASN A 140 5.76 15.34 -22.84
C ASN A 140 6.58 16.49 -23.44
N ASP A 141 6.93 16.34 -24.72
CA ASP A 141 7.70 17.28 -25.52
C ASP A 141 6.87 18.04 -26.56
N ARG A 142 5.54 17.82 -26.57
CA ARG A 142 4.60 18.45 -27.50
C ARG A 142 3.41 19.06 -26.76
N GLY A 143 3.14 20.33 -27.04
CA GLY A 143 1.99 21.03 -26.45
C GLY A 143 2.22 22.53 -26.41
N ILE A 144 1.17 23.30 -26.07
CA ILE A 144 1.21 24.76 -26.10
C ILE A 144 2.32 25.36 -25.22
N HIS A 145 2.59 24.75 -24.06
CA HIS A 145 3.64 25.23 -23.14
C HIS A 145 5.04 25.03 -23.74
N ILE A 146 5.26 23.92 -24.42
CA ILE A 146 6.51 23.64 -25.14
C ILE A 146 6.67 24.65 -26.29
N CYS A 147 5.60 24.85 -27.08
CA CYS A 147 5.61 25.81 -28.20
C CYS A 147 5.91 27.24 -27.72
N LYS A 148 5.39 27.65 -26.56
CA LYS A 148 5.69 28.97 -25.96
C LYS A 148 7.20 29.11 -25.69
N SER A 149 7.83 28.16 -25.04
CA SER A 149 9.28 28.17 -24.79
C SER A 149 10.10 28.19 -26.09
N MET A 150 9.72 27.35 -27.05
CA MET A 150 10.40 27.29 -28.36
C MET A 150 10.29 28.61 -29.12
N LEU A 151 9.10 29.22 -29.17
CA LEU A 151 8.90 30.47 -29.83
C LEU A 151 9.68 31.64 -29.19
N ALA A 152 9.72 31.66 -27.85
CA ALA A 152 10.51 32.62 -27.10
C ALA A 152 12.02 32.49 -27.42
N TRP A 153 12.52 31.25 -27.41
CA TRP A 153 13.91 30.99 -27.76
C TRP A 153 14.24 31.38 -29.18
N LEU A 154 13.38 31.04 -30.14
CA LEU A 154 13.56 31.45 -31.56
C LEU A 154 13.59 32.96 -31.73
N LYS A 155 12.75 33.70 -30.99
CA LYS A 155 12.67 35.18 -31.15
C LYS A 155 13.76 35.92 -30.40
N TRP A 156 14.16 35.45 -29.22
CA TRP A 156 15.01 36.25 -28.33
C TRP A 156 16.27 35.47 -27.85
N GLY A 157 16.40 34.20 -28.16
CA GLY A 157 17.49 33.37 -27.67
C GLY A 157 18.82 33.54 -28.40
N ASN A 158 18.81 34.13 -29.60
CA ASN A 158 20.02 34.40 -30.39
C ASN A 158 20.96 33.16 -30.50
N GLY A 159 20.40 31.96 -30.54
CA GLY A 159 21.17 30.70 -30.58
C GLY A 159 21.80 30.27 -29.24
N GLU A 160 21.35 30.85 -28.11
CA GLU A 160 21.82 30.44 -26.77
C GLU A 160 21.56 28.95 -26.53
N THR A 161 22.58 28.26 -25.98
CA THR A 161 22.53 26.85 -25.61
C THR A 161 22.89 26.65 -24.13
N PRO A 162 22.66 25.48 -23.54
CA PRO A 162 23.15 25.19 -22.18
C PRO A 162 24.64 25.44 -22.02
N GLU A 163 25.43 25.09 -23.03
CA GLU A 163 26.90 25.27 -23.02
C GLU A 163 27.30 26.74 -23.06
N THR A 164 26.65 27.56 -23.89
CA THR A 164 26.97 28.98 -24.02
C THR A 164 26.46 29.79 -22.85
N SER A 165 25.33 29.42 -22.26
CA SER A 165 24.72 30.11 -21.11
C SER A 165 25.30 29.68 -19.76
N GLY A 166 25.94 28.50 -19.69
CA GLY A 166 26.33 27.85 -18.44
C GLY A 166 25.15 27.37 -17.59
N LYS A 167 23.94 27.39 -18.14
CA LYS A 167 22.72 26.95 -17.44
C LYS A 167 22.38 25.50 -17.79
N LYS A 168 21.79 24.82 -16.85
CA LYS A 168 21.18 23.50 -17.09
C LYS A 168 20.01 23.64 -18.08
N GLY A 169 19.83 22.70 -19.01
CA GLY A 169 18.85 22.82 -20.10
C GLY A 169 17.42 23.07 -19.64
N ASP A 170 16.97 22.42 -18.59
CA ASP A 170 15.63 22.60 -18.03
C ASP A 170 15.43 24.01 -17.46
N HIS A 171 16.45 24.63 -16.87
CA HIS A 171 16.44 26.00 -16.40
C HIS A 171 16.45 26.99 -17.56
N LEU A 172 17.31 26.77 -18.58
CA LEU A 172 17.36 27.62 -19.76
C LEU A 172 16.02 27.69 -20.46
N ILE A 173 15.41 26.53 -20.75
CA ILE A 173 14.09 26.49 -21.41
C ILE A 173 12.98 27.05 -20.51
N GLY A 174 13.08 26.86 -19.20
CA GLY A 174 12.19 27.45 -18.21
C GLY A 174 12.22 29.00 -18.23
N ASP A 175 13.40 29.58 -18.37
CA ASP A 175 13.54 31.05 -18.50
C ASP A 175 12.83 31.57 -19.75
N TYR A 176 12.93 30.86 -20.86
CA TYR A 176 12.21 31.24 -22.09
C TYR A 176 10.70 31.05 -21.97
N TYR A 177 10.23 30.09 -21.19
CA TYR A 177 8.81 29.98 -20.86
C TYR A 177 8.30 31.21 -20.12
N VAL A 178 9.04 31.69 -19.14
CA VAL A 178 8.72 32.93 -18.39
C VAL A 178 8.84 34.16 -19.29
N ALA A 179 9.85 34.23 -20.16
CA ALA A 179 10.02 35.30 -21.10
C ALA A 179 8.84 35.42 -22.08
N PHE A 180 8.29 34.31 -22.54
CA PHE A 180 7.09 34.30 -23.37
C PHE A 180 5.92 35.04 -22.70
N ASP A 181 5.58 34.70 -21.46
CA ASP A 181 4.45 35.26 -20.73
C ASP A 181 4.65 36.78 -20.39
N LYS A 182 5.90 37.28 -20.43
CA LYS A 182 6.19 38.72 -20.26
C LYS A 182 6.00 39.54 -21.53
N HIS A 183 6.09 38.91 -22.70
CA HIS A 183 6.06 39.59 -24.00
C HIS A 183 4.77 39.36 -24.77
N TYR A 184 3.90 38.47 -24.32
CA TYR A 184 2.60 38.13 -24.89
C TYR A 184 1.50 38.09 -23.82
#